data_c743701668f18f17618fc5585756acc8
#
_entry.id   c743701668f18f17618fc5585756acc8
#
_cell.length_a   1.000
_cell.length_b   1.000
_cell.length_c   1.000
_cell.angle_alpha   90.00
_cell.angle_beta   90.00
_cell.angle_gamma   90.00
#
_symmetry.space_group_name_H-M   'P 1'
#
loop_
_entity.id
_entity.type
_entity.pdbx_description
1 polymer ?
#
loop_
_entity_poly.entity_id
_entity_poly.type
_entity_poly.pdbx_seq_one_letter_code
_entity_poly.pdbx_strand_id
1 'polypeptide(L)'
;MYKTLYLKKGKEESLKRFHPWIFSGAVAQIEEGVEEGEIVRVFTSQGDFIAVGMYQIGSIAVRVLSFRDVEIDGEFWFSRLQSAWQMRQAIGLIGRENNNTFRLVHGEGDNLPGLVIDCYGDTAVMQAHSVGMHLVRHEICEALVKASEGEIKNVYYKSETTLPFKADVEHENGFIYGSMGSDVAMENGLNFHIDWLKGQKTGFFVDQRENRHLLETYSKGRSVLNMFCYTGGFSVYAMRGGAKLVHSVDSSAKAIELTNRNIALNFPGDERHAAFCEDAFKFLDVNDKTYDLIVLDPPAFAKHRAALRNALKGYTRLNVKGLQRIKPGGILFTFSCSQIVTKENFRNAVFTAAVQANRKVRILHQIHQPADHPINIYHPEGEYLKGLVLYVE
;
A
#
# COMPACT_ATOMS: atom_id res chain seq x y z
N MET A 1 -6.88 -21.25 -27.92
CA MET A 1 -5.98 -20.24 -28.55
C MET A 1 -6.49 -18.89 -28.10
N TYR A 2 -5.62 -18.00 -27.57
CA TYR A 2 -6.03 -16.68 -27.10
C TYR A 2 -6.46 -15.82 -28.27
N LYS A 3 -7.50 -15.00 -28.05
CA LYS A 3 -7.97 -13.99 -29.00
C LYS A 3 -6.92 -12.88 -29.20
N THR A 4 -7.04 -12.14 -30.27
CA THR A 4 -6.02 -11.19 -30.73
C THR A 4 -6.46 -9.74 -30.56
N LEU A 5 -5.46 -8.88 -30.28
CA LEU A 5 -5.60 -7.42 -30.22
C LEU A 5 -4.46 -6.78 -31.03
N TYR A 6 -4.79 -5.81 -31.86
CA TYR A 6 -3.81 -5.09 -32.69
C TYR A 6 -3.69 -3.63 -32.24
N LEU A 7 -2.45 -3.16 -32.19
CA LEU A 7 -2.13 -1.78 -31.84
C LEU A 7 -2.18 -0.86 -33.06
N LYS A 8 -2.48 0.40 -32.83
CA LYS A 8 -2.29 1.46 -33.82
C LYS A 8 -0.81 1.63 -34.12
N LYS A 9 -0.47 2.00 -35.36
CA LYS A 9 0.89 2.28 -35.80
C LYS A 9 1.59 3.27 -34.86
N GLY A 10 2.78 2.92 -34.39
CA GLY A 10 3.63 3.73 -33.49
C GLY A 10 3.17 3.75 -32.03
N LYS A 11 2.21 2.92 -31.63
CA LYS A 11 1.76 2.81 -30.23
C LYS A 11 2.43 1.66 -29.46
N GLU A 12 3.29 0.90 -30.12
CA GLU A 12 4.09 -0.19 -29.57
C GLU A 12 5.33 0.30 -28.78
N GLU A 13 5.71 1.57 -28.87
CA GLU A 13 6.98 2.08 -28.35
C GLU A 13 7.11 1.96 -26.80
N SER A 14 6.02 2.15 -26.06
CA SER A 14 6.01 1.95 -24.60
C SER A 14 6.22 0.47 -24.24
N LEU A 15 5.63 -0.43 -25.01
CA LEU A 15 5.74 -1.88 -24.80
C LEU A 15 7.13 -2.41 -25.16
N LYS A 16 7.79 -1.87 -26.19
CA LYS A 16 9.21 -2.15 -26.51
C LYS A 16 10.14 -1.73 -25.37
N ARG A 17 9.68 -0.83 -24.49
CA ARG A 17 10.35 -0.42 -23.25
C ARG A 17 9.81 -1.15 -22.02
N PHE A 18 9.09 -2.24 -22.21
CA PHE A 18 8.53 -3.10 -21.16
C PHE A 18 7.52 -2.43 -20.23
N HIS A 19 6.85 -1.34 -20.68
CA HIS A 19 5.76 -0.76 -19.90
C HIS A 19 4.58 -1.74 -19.83
N PRO A 20 4.04 -2.09 -18.63
CA PRO A 20 3.09 -3.19 -18.48
C PRO A 20 1.64 -2.82 -18.82
N TRP A 21 1.35 -1.60 -19.23
CA TRP A 21 -0.01 -1.15 -19.56
C TRP A 21 -0.15 -0.76 -21.02
N ILE A 22 -1.24 -1.22 -21.63
CA ILE A 22 -1.72 -0.79 -22.93
C ILE A 22 -2.97 0.08 -22.71
N PHE A 23 -2.87 1.35 -23.06
CA PHE A 23 -3.99 2.26 -22.92
C PHE A 23 -4.99 2.09 -24.07
N SER A 24 -6.29 2.29 -23.81
CA SER A 24 -7.36 2.13 -24.81
C SER A 24 -7.15 2.96 -26.09
N GLY A 25 -6.53 4.13 -25.96
CA GLY A 25 -6.18 4.97 -27.11
C GLY A 25 -5.14 4.34 -28.05
N ALA A 26 -4.39 3.32 -27.63
CA ALA A 26 -3.39 2.61 -28.43
C ALA A 26 -4.00 1.43 -29.22
N VAL A 27 -5.19 0.96 -28.89
CA VAL A 27 -5.84 -0.19 -29.54
C VAL A 27 -6.43 0.25 -30.87
N ALA A 28 -6.07 -0.48 -31.95
CA ALA A 28 -6.65 -0.31 -33.28
C ALA A 28 -7.84 -1.23 -33.51
N GLN A 29 -7.66 -2.49 -33.16
CA GLN A 29 -8.67 -3.54 -33.36
C GLN A 29 -8.55 -4.58 -32.25
N ILE A 30 -9.67 -5.12 -31.86
CA ILE A 30 -9.79 -6.28 -30.98
C ILE A 30 -10.67 -7.32 -31.68
N GLU A 31 -10.34 -8.58 -31.54
CA GLU A 31 -11.10 -9.68 -32.08
C GLU A 31 -12.53 -9.67 -31.49
N GLU A 32 -13.52 -10.02 -32.31
CA GLU A 32 -14.92 -10.03 -31.89
C GLU A 32 -15.16 -11.03 -30.76
N GLY A 33 -16.00 -10.64 -29.80
CA GLY A 33 -16.39 -11.48 -28.67
C GLY A 33 -15.32 -11.60 -27.57
N VAL A 34 -14.27 -10.74 -27.54
CA VAL A 34 -13.38 -10.65 -26.38
C VAL A 34 -14.15 -10.09 -25.18
N GLU A 35 -14.14 -10.84 -24.08
CA GLU A 35 -14.78 -10.44 -22.83
C GLU A 35 -13.79 -9.82 -21.86
N GLU A 36 -14.28 -9.01 -20.91
CA GLU A 36 -13.44 -8.40 -19.89
C GLU A 36 -12.81 -9.47 -18.99
N GLY A 37 -11.51 -9.39 -18.79
CA GLY A 37 -10.72 -10.35 -18.01
C GLY A 37 -10.08 -11.46 -18.84
N GLU A 38 -10.50 -11.64 -20.11
CA GLU A 38 -9.88 -12.65 -20.98
C GLU A 38 -8.41 -12.32 -21.29
N ILE A 39 -7.63 -13.38 -21.48
CA ILE A 39 -6.25 -13.30 -21.94
C ILE A 39 -6.24 -13.07 -23.45
N VAL A 40 -5.47 -12.07 -23.89
CA VAL A 40 -5.31 -11.70 -25.30
C VAL A 40 -3.85 -11.69 -25.71
N ARG A 41 -3.56 -12.08 -26.94
CA ARG A 41 -2.29 -11.83 -27.62
C ARG A 41 -2.32 -10.49 -28.31
N VAL A 42 -1.30 -9.70 -28.07
CA VAL A 42 -1.19 -8.34 -28.61
C VAL A 42 -0.16 -8.30 -29.72
N PHE A 43 -0.54 -7.67 -30.82
CA PHE A 43 0.29 -7.54 -32.02
C PHE A 43 0.46 -6.07 -32.40
N THR A 44 1.58 -5.77 -33.05
CA THR A 44 1.80 -4.47 -33.70
C THR A 44 0.86 -4.28 -34.88
N SER A 45 0.79 -3.08 -35.45
CA SER A 45 0.04 -2.81 -36.69
C SER A 45 0.55 -3.57 -37.90
N GLN A 46 1.74 -4.17 -37.83
CA GLN A 46 2.37 -4.98 -38.87
C GLN A 46 2.16 -6.49 -38.68
N GLY A 47 1.54 -6.89 -37.57
CA GLY A 47 1.28 -8.29 -37.25
C GLY A 47 2.36 -8.98 -36.44
N ASP A 48 3.36 -8.23 -35.94
CA ASP A 48 4.39 -8.81 -35.07
C ASP A 48 3.84 -8.96 -33.65
N PHE A 49 4.07 -10.12 -33.02
CA PHE A 49 3.73 -10.34 -31.63
C PHE A 49 4.53 -9.41 -30.72
N ILE A 50 3.89 -8.87 -29.66
CA ILE A 50 4.55 -7.98 -28.72
C ILE A 50 4.29 -8.31 -27.25
N ALA A 51 3.12 -8.81 -26.89
CA ALA A 51 2.79 -9.15 -25.51
C ALA A 51 1.59 -10.10 -25.39
N VAL A 52 1.46 -10.72 -24.24
CA VAL A 52 0.27 -11.42 -23.75
C VAL A 52 -0.21 -10.74 -22.46
N GLY A 53 -1.53 -10.56 -22.30
CA GLY A 53 -2.06 -9.90 -21.11
C GLY A 53 -3.57 -10.04 -20.96
N MET A 54 -4.12 -9.47 -19.89
CA MET A 54 -5.54 -9.49 -19.58
C MET A 54 -6.24 -8.24 -20.13
N TYR A 55 -7.27 -8.45 -20.92
CA TYR A 55 -8.12 -7.36 -21.43
C TYR A 55 -8.98 -6.78 -20.32
N GLN A 56 -9.17 -5.47 -20.35
CA GLN A 56 -10.03 -4.74 -19.41
C GLN A 56 -10.75 -3.59 -20.10
N ILE A 57 -12.01 -3.36 -19.73
CA ILE A 57 -12.79 -2.20 -20.17
C ILE A 57 -12.36 -0.99 -19.35
N GLY A 58 -11.84 0.05 -20.02
CA GLY A 58 -11.40 1.29 -19.34
C GLY A 58 -10.24 1.99 -20.03
N SER A 59 -9.56 2.86 -19.29
CA SER A 59 -8.40 3.60 -19.79
C SER A 59 -7.18 2.70 -20.03
N ILE A 60 -6.99 1.67 -19.21
CA ILE A 60 -5.99 0.63 -19.38
C ILE A 60 -6.72 -0.55 -20.03
N ALA A 61 -6.51 -0.74 -21.34
CA ALA A 61 -7.19 -1.80 -22.10
C ALA A 61 -6.55 -3.17 -21.93
N VAL A 62 -5.23 -3.26 -21.70
CA VAL A 62 -4.57 -4.54 -21.40
C VAL A 62 -3.53 -4.34 -20.30
N ARG A 63 -3.54 -5.24 -19.34
CA ARG A 63 -2.48 -5.41 -18.36
C ARG A 63 -1.57 -6.55 -18.81
N VAL A 64 -0.35 -6.22 -19.20
CA VAL A 64 0.62 -7.18 -19.76
C VAL A 64 1.11 -8.12 -18.67
N LEU A 65 1.01 -9.43 -18.93
CA LEU A 65 1.51 -10.50 -18.09
C LEU A 65 2.89 -10.97 -18.56
N SER A 66 3.12 -10.98 -19.89
CA SER A 66 4.39 -11.38 -20.48
C SER A 66 4.65 -10.65 -21.79
N PHE A 67 5.92 -10.30 -22.03
CA PHE A 67 6.43 -9.82 -23.32
C PHE A 67 6.97 -10.96 -24.19
N ARG A 68 6.82 -12.21 -23.75
CA ARG A 68 7.10 -13.41 -24.49
C ARG A 68 5.79 -14.12 -24.80
N ASP A 69 5.72 -14.80 -25.94
CA ASP A 69 4.57 -15.61 -26.32
C ASP A 69 4.59 -16.90 -25.49
N VAL A 70 3.82 -16.92 -24.42
CA VAL A 70 3.70 -18.01 -23.45
C VAL A 70 2.25 -18.30 -23.15
N GLU A 71 1.97 -19.53 -22.78
CA GLU A 71 0.67 -19.88 -22.22
C GLU A 71 0.59 -19.38 -20.77
N ILE A 72 -0.58 -18.85 -20.41
CA ILE A 72 -0.90 -18.38 -19.05
C ILE A 72 -1.69 -19.50 -18.37
N ASP A 73 -0.99 -20.38 -17.71
CA ASP A 73 -1.50 -21.57 -17.05
C ASP A 73 -1.06 -21.62 -15.57
N GLY A 74 -1.34 -22.73 -14.89
CA GLY A 74 -0.95 -22.93 -13.50
C GLY A 74 0.56 -22.84 -13.26
N GLU A 75 1.39 -23.26 -14.22
CA GLU A 75 2.86 -23.16 -14.09
C GLU A 75 3.34 -21.71 -14.26
N PHE A 76 2.69 -20.93 -15.12
CA PHE A 76 2.95 -19.50 -15.23
C PHE A 76 2.67 -18.80 -13.89
N TRP A 77 1.50 -19.02 -13.28
CA TRP A 77 1.16 -18.43 -11.99
C TRP A 77 2.11 -18.87 -10.89
N PHE A 78 2.43 -20.15 -10.84
CA PHE A 78 3.40 -20.69 -9.89
C PHE A 78 4.77 -20.02 -10.02
N SER A 79 5.31 -19.91 -11.23
CA SER A 79 6.62 -19.28 -11.47
C SER A 79 6.65 -17.81 -11.03
N ARG A 80 5.56 -17.07 -11.23
CA ARG A 80 5.43 -15.66 -10.81
C ARG A 80 5.39 -15.54 -9.29
N LEU A 81 4.58 -16.36 -8.63
CA LEU A 81 4.46 -16.34 -7.16
C LEU A 81 5.73 -16.87 -6.48
N GLN A 82 6.37 -17.88 -7.05
CA GLN A 82 7.68 -18.36 -6.58
C GLN A 82 8.73 -17.24 -6.68
N SER A 83 8.79 -16.51 -7.79
CA SER A 83 9.69 -15.35 -7.93
C SER A 83 9.42 -14.28 -6.88
N ALA A 84 8.16 -13.96 -6.60
CA ALA A 84 7.77 -13.01 -5.57
C ALA A 84 8.16 -13.51 -4.17
N TRP A 85 7.96 -14.79 -3.87
CA TRP A 85 8.36 -15.44 -2.63
C TRP A 85 9.87 -15.38 -2.42
N GLN A 86 10.63 -15.82 -3.42
CA GLN A 86 12.11 -15.80 -3.40
C GLN A 86 12.66 -14.38 -3.20
N MET A 87 12.05 -13.38 -3.82
CA MET A 87 12.45 -11.99 -3.61
C MET A 87 12.29 -11.59 -2.14
N ARG A 88 11.16 -11.95 -1.47
CA ARG A 88 10.95 -11.67 -0.05
C ARG A 88 11.91 -12.45 0.86
N GLN A 89 12.31 -13.65 0.46
CA GLN A 89 13.40 -14.39 1.13
C GLN A 89 14.74 -13.64 0.96
N ALA A 90 15.08 -13.22 -0.26
CA ALA A 90 16.33 -12.54 -0.56
C ALA A 90 16.52 -11.21 0.20
N ILE A 91 15.43 -10.48 0.44
CA ILE A 91 15.46 -9.25 1.26
C ILE A 91 15.26 -9.53 2.77
N GLY A 92 15.24 -10.81 3.17
CA GLY A 92 15.19 -11.23 4.56
C GLY A 92 13.87 -10.93 5.27
N LEU A 93 12.72 -11.00 4.59
CA LEU A 93 11.39 -10.84 5.20
C LEU A 93 10.74 -12.19 5.51
N ILE A 94 11.01 -13.21 4.71
CA ILE A 94 10.59 -14.58 4.96
C ILE A 94 11.72 -15.33 5.67
N GLY A 95 11.36 -16.21 6.62
CA GLY A 95 12.31 -16.95 7.44
C GLY A 95 12.87 -16.15 8.64
N ARG A 96 12.35 -14.96 8.93
CA ARG A 96 12.69 -14.18 10.13
C ARG A 96 11.85 -14.62 11.33
N GLU A 97 12.47 -14.93 12.44
CA GLU A 97 11.78 -15.29 13.70
C GLU A 97 10.90 -14.16 14.25
N ASN A 98 11.28 -12.91 13.99
CA ASN A 98 10.62 -11.72 14.54
C ASN A 98 9.71 -10.99 13.54
N ASN A 99 9.42 -11.59 12.37
CA ASN A 99 8.57 -10.96 11.36
C ASN A 99 7.83 -11.99 10.51
N ASN A 100 6.51 -11.91 10.50
CA ASN A 100 5.64 -12.70 9.61
C ASN A 100 4.56 -11.82 8.95
N THR A 101 4.81 -10.50 8.87
CA THR A 101 3.93 -9.50 8.27
C THR A 101 4.65 -8.81 7.12
N PHE A 102 4.20 -9.03 5.88
CA PHE A 102 4.82 -8.45 4.68
C PHE A 102 3.88 -8.49 3.48
N ARG A 103 4.14 -7.64 2.48
CA ARG A 103 3.50 -7.74 1.16
C ARG A 103 4.24 -8.75 0.29
N LEU A 104 3.51 -9.80 -0.11
CA LEU A 104 4.05 -10.82 -1.01
C LEU A 104 3.92 -10.42 -2.48
N VAL A 105 2.81 -9.81 -2.88
CA VAL A 105 2.59 -9.37 -4.26
C VAL A 105 2.17 -7.91 -4.28
N HIS A 106 2.91 -7.10 -5.03
CA HIS A 106 2.66 -5.67 -5.23
C HIS A 106 2.40 -5.35 -6.70
N GLY A 107 1.38 -5.95 -7.28
CA GLY A 107 0.91 -5.65 -8.64
C GLY A 107 2.01 -5.69 -9.70
N GLU A 108 2.14 -4.61 -10.43
CA GLU A 108 3.10 -4.42 -11.51
C GLU A 108 4.56 -4.55 -11.05
N GLY A 109 4.82 -4.28 -9.77
CA GLY A 109 6.15 -4.44 -9.17
C GLY A 109 6.63 -5.89 -9.13
N ASP A 110 5.70 -6.84 -9.02
CA ASP A 110 5.96 -8.28 -9.04
C ASP A 110 5.58 -8.95 -10.37
N ASN A 111 5.33 -8.17 -11.43
CA ASN A 111 4.86 -8.64 -12.74
C ASN A 111 3.52 -9.42 -12.66
N LEU A 112 2.67 -9.08 -11.70
CA LEU A 112 1.32 -9.58 -11.50
C LEU A 112 0.34 -8.39 -11.45
N PRO A 113 0.17 -7.66 -12.56
CA PRO A 113 -0.53 -6.38 -12.60
C PRO A 113 -1.98 -6.50 -12.13
N GLY A 114 -2.35 -5.69 -11.15
CA GLY A 114 -3.69 -5.72 -10.57
C GLY A 114 -3.91 -6.79 -9.49
N LEU A 115 -2.86 -7.42 -8.98
CA LEU A 115 -2.92 -8.34 -7.85
C LEU A 115 -2.16 -7.78 -6.64
N VAL A 116 -2.76 -7.86 -5.46
CA VAL A 116 -2.13 -7.54 -4.19
C VAL A 116 -2.30 -8.72 -3.24
N ILE A 117 -1.22 -9.15 -2.59
CA ILE A 117 -1.27 -10.19 -1.54
C ILE A 117 -0.42 -9.72 -0.36
N ASP A 118 -1.03 -9.60 0.80
CA ASP A 118 -0.37 -9.36 2.08
C ASP A 118 -0.43 -10.62 2.95
N CYS A 119 0.70 -10.97 3.56
CA CYS A 119 0.82 -12.11 4.46
C CYS A 119 0.85 -11.66 5.92
N TYR A 120 0.09 -12.37 6.76
CA TYR A 120 -0.05 -12.17 8.20
C TYR A 120 0.04 -13.53 8.90
N GLY A 121 1.23 -13.91 9.34
CA GLY A 121 1.47 -15.26 9.82
C GLY A 121 1.27 -16.29 8.70
N ASP A 122 0.40 -17.25 8.94
CA ASP A 122 0.04 -18.31 7.98
C ASP A 122 -1.18 -17.96 7.10
N THR A 123 -1.68 -16.74 7.20
CA THR A 123 -2.84 -16.24 6.45
C THR A 123 -2.41 -15.20 5.42
N ALA A 124 -2.77 -15.42 4.14
CA ALA A 124 -2.63 -14.46 3.07
C ALA A 124 -3.96 -13.76 2.77
N VAL A 125 -3.95 -12.42 2.65
CA VAL A 125 -5.09 -11.63 2.21
C VAL A 125 -4.87 -11.20 0.77
N MET A 126 -5.69 -11.72 -0.14
CA MET A 126 -5.61 -11.51 -1.58
C MET A 126 -6.63 -10.48 -2.04
N GLN A 127 -6.19 -9.50 -2.82
CA GLN A 127 -7.04 -8.51 -3.48
C GLN A 127 -6.79 -8.48 -4.97
N ALA A 128 -7.86 -8.61 -5.76
CA ALA A 128 -7.86 -8.32 -7.18
C ALA A 128 -8.29 -6.86 -7.43
N HIS A 129 -7.57 -6.17 -8.27
CA HIS A 129 -7.85 -4.80 -8.74
C HIS A 129 -8.21 -4.76 -10.22
N SER A 130 -8.41 -5.93 -10.84
CA SER A 130 -8.87 -6.11 -12.22
C SER A 130 -9.76 -7.33 -12.33
N VAL A 131 -10.66 -7.32 -13.32
CA VAL A 131 -11.55 -8.47 -13.58
C VAL A 131 -10.74 -9.73 -13.91
N GLY A 132 -9.69 -9.60 -14.72
CA GLY A 132 -8.86 -10.76 -15.06
C GLY A 132 -8.23 -11.44 -13.84
N MET A 133 -7.67 -10.70 -12.89
CA MET A 133 -7.12 -11.27 -11.65
C MET A 133 -8.21 -11.85 -10.73
N HIS A 134 -9.42 -11.30 -10.78
CA HIS A 134 -10.57 -11.89 -10.08
C HIS A 134 -10.97 -13.26 -10.66
N LEU A 135 -11.02 -13.38 -11.97
CA LEU A 135 -11.43 -14.62 -12.65
C LEU A 135 -10.47 -15.79 -12.35
N VAL A 136 -9.18 -15.53 -12.29
CA VAL A 136 -8.14 -16.55 -12.05
C VAL A 136 -7.72 -16.67 -10.58
N ARG A 137 -8.49 -16.10 -9.64
CA ARG A 137 -8.13 -16.06 -8.21
C ARG A 137 -7.90 -17.43 -7.56
N HIS A 138 -8.60 -18.46 -8.02
CA HIS A 138 -8.43 -19.83 -7.50
C HIS A 138 -7.13 -20.46 -8.00
N GLU A 139 -6.78 -20.29 -9.26
CA GLU A 139 -5.51 -20.75 -9.85
C GLU A 139 -4.32 -20.02 -9.19
N ILE A 140 -4.46 -18.72 -8.94
CA ILE A 140 -3.46 -17.94 -8.18
C ILE A 140 -3.34 -18.46 -6.75
N CYS A 141 -4.46 -18.81 -6.10
CA CYS A 141 -4.47 -19.35 -4.76
C CYS A 141 -3.73 -20.69 -4.67
N GLU A 142 -4.00 -21.62 -5.59
CA GLU A 142 -3.31 -22.91 -5.67
C GLU A 142 -1.79 -22.73 -5.90
N ALA A 143 -1.44 -21.83 -6.80
CA ALA A 143 -0.06 -21.49 -7.09
C ALA A 143 0.64 -20.84 -5.88
N LEU A 144 -0.05 -20.01 -5.11
CA LEU A 144 0.46 -19.38 -3.89
C LEU A 144 0.78 -20.42 -2.80
N VAL A 145 -0.15 -21.33 -2.54
CA VAL A 145 0.03 -22.40 -1.55
C VAL A 145 1.24 -23.28 -1.94
N LYS A 146 1.36 -23.62 -3.22
CA LYS A 146 2.51 -24.37 -3.74
C LYS A 146 3.81 -23.58 -3.60
N ALA A 147 3.83 -22.29 -3.96
CA ALA A 147 5.03 -21.45 -3.92
C ALA A 147 5.52 -21.14 -2.49
N SER A 148 4.63 -21.15 -1.51
CA SER A 148 4.96 -20.97 -0.10
C SER A 148 5.41 -22.25 0.60
N GLU A 149 5.49 -23.38 -0.12
CA GLU A 149 5.85 -24.71 0.43
C GLU A 149 5.00 -25.09 1.67
N GLY A 150 3.73 -24.62 1.71
CA GLY A 150 2.78 -24.88 2.79
C GLY A 150 2.94 -23.94 4.00
N GLU A 151 3.75 -22.91 3.95
CA GLU A 151 3.79 -21.87 4.99
C GLU A 151 2.47 -21.09 5.04
N ILE A 152 1.84 -20.83 3.89
CA ILE A 152 0.51 -20.23 3.81
C ILE A 152 -0.54 -21.34 3.90
N LYS A 153 -1.33 -21.28 4.97
CA LYS A 153 -2.38 -22.26 5.28
C LYS A 153 -3.79 -21.74 5.01
N ASN A 154 -3.93 -20.41 4.92
CA ASN A 154 -5.22 -19.76 4.75
C ASN A 154 -5.09 -18.65 3.71
N VAL A 155 -6.06 -18.54 2.79
CA VAL A 155 -6.15 -17.44 1.84
C VAL A 155 -7.53 -16.82 1.92
N TYR A 156 -7.58 -15.57 2.41
CA TYR A 156 -8.80 -14.76 2.47
C TYR A 156 -8.85 -13.82 1.27
N TYR A 157 -9.85 -13.99 0.43
CA TYR A 157 -10.11 -13.13 -0.72
C TYR A 157 -10.93 -11.92 -0.31
N LYS A 158 -10.45 -10.70 -0.61
CA LYS A 158 -11.05 -9.44 -0.18
C LYS A 158 -11.05 -8.40 -1.30
N SER A 159 -11.95 -8.54 -2.25
CA SER A 159 -11.96 -7.70 -3.47
C SER A 159 -13.25 -6.92 -3.72
N GLU A 160 -14.23 -7.02 -2.85
CA GLU A 160 -15.53 -6.37 -2.98
C GLU A 160 -15.44 -4.84 -3.24
N THR A 161 -14.44 -4.18 -2.66
CA THR A 161 -14.22 -2.73 -2.81
C THR A 161 -13.05 -2.36 -3.73
N THR A 162 -12.33 -3.35 -4.29
CA THR A 162 -11.12 -3.11 -5.11
C THR A 162 -11.33 -3.39 -6.58
N LEU A 163 -12.35 -4.17 -6.93
CA LEU A 163 -12.75 -4.40 -8.32
C LEU A 163 -13.26 -3.12 -8.97
N PRO A 164 -13.12 -2.96 -10.31
CA PRO A 164 -13.67 -1.82 -11.01
C PRO A 164 -15.18 -1.69 -10.79
N PHE A 165 -15.67 -0.49 -10.52
CA PHE A 165 -17.09 -0.21 -10.20
C PHE A 165 -18.10 -0.73 -11.22
N LYS A 166 -17.69 -0.91 -12.48
CA LYS A 166 -18.54 -1.41 -13.57
C LYS A 166 -18.31 -2.89 -13.88
N ALA A 167 -17.52 -3.60 -13.07
CA ALA A 167 -17.31 -5.03 -13.27
C ALA A 167 -18.61 -5.78 -13.00
N ASP A 168 -19.14 -6.43 -14.03
CA ASP A 168 -20.32 -7.30 -13.92
C ASP A 168 -19.88 -8.72 -13.57
N VAL A 169 -19.34 -8.87 -12.35
CA VAL A 169 -18.88 -10.16 -11.83
C VAL A 169 -19.39 -10.36 -10.40
N GLU A 170 -19.84 -11.57 -10.11
CA GLU A 170 -20.18 -11.94 -8.74
C GLU A 170 -18.92 -11.99 -7.90
N HIS A 171 -18.92 -11.26 -6.80
CA HIS A 171 -17.77 -11.21 -5.90
C HIS A 171 -18.22 -11.14 -4.44
N GLU A 172 -17.77 -12.08 -3.66
CA GLU A 172 -17.91 -12.07 -2.21
C GLU A 172 -16.53 -12.18 -1.57
N ASN A 173 -16.35 -11.47 -0.45
CA ASN A 173 -15.18 -11.65 0.39
C ASN A 173 -15.33 -12.98 1.17
N GLY A 174 -14.24 -13.75 1.27
CA GLY A 174 -14.27 -15.02 1.97
C GLY A 174 -12.96 -15.80 1.89
N PHE A 175 -12.90 -16.89 2.66
CA PHE A 175 -11.79 -17.84 2.53
C PHE A 175 -11.97 -18.64 1.25
N ILE A 176 -10.98 -18.58 0.36
CA ILE A 176 -10.89 -19.42 -0.85
C ILE A 176 -9.96 -20.62 -0.65
N TYR A 177 -9.21 -20.64 0.47
CA TYR A 177 -8.40 -21.76 0.93
C TYR A 177 -8.25 -21.71 2.45
N GLY A 178 -8.30 -22.87 3.12
CA GLY A 178 -8.20 -22.96 4.57
C GLY A 178 -9.41 -22.37 5.31
N SER A 179 -9.15 -21.78 6.47
CA SER A 179 -10.18 -21.20 7.33
C SER A 179 -9.60 -20.11 8.22
N MET A 180 -10.39 -19.59 9.17
CA MET A 180 -9.95 -18.57 10.11
C MET A 180 -8.74 -19.04 10.93
N GLY A 181 -7.61 -18.37 10.73
CA GLY A 181 -6.38 -18.51 11.53
C GLY A 181 -6.31 -17.50 12.68
N SER A 182 -5.09 -17.32 13.21
CA SER A 182 -4.83 -16.28 14.21
C SER A 182 -4.97 -14.89 13.59
N ASP A 183 -5.69 -13.99 14.26
CA ASP A 183 -5.77 -12.57 13.90
C ASP A 183 -4.56 -11.77 14.41
N VAL A 184 -3.59 -12.42 15.04
CA VAL A 184 -2.35 -11.78 15.52
C VAL A 184 -1.20 -12.12 14.61
N ALA A 185 -0.54 -11.09 14.08
CA ALA A 185 0.67 -11.19 13.28
C ALA A 185 1.80 -10.36 13.89
N MET A 186 3.03 -10.72 13.54
CA MET A 186 4.24 -10.11 14.10
C MET A 186 4.97 -9.25 13.06
N GLU A 187 5.32 -8.03 13.45
CA GLU A 187 6.17 -7.13 12.67
C GLU A 187 7.35 -6.66 13.53
N ASN A 188 8.57 -7.02 13.14
CA ASN A 188 9.80 -6.67 13.86
C ASN A 188 9.74 -6.96 15.38
N GLY A 189 9.16 -8.10 15.78
CA GLY A 189 9.02 -8.52 17.18
C GLY A 189 7.87 -7.86 17.95
N LEU A 190 7.04 -7.06 17.31
CA LEU A 190 5.82 -6.47 17.86
C LEU A 190 4.59 -7.20 17.30
N ASN A 191 3.61 -7.47 18.14
CA ASN A 191 2.40 -8.18 17.78
C ASN A 191 1.26 -7.21 17.47
N PHE A 192 0.49 -7.52 16.43
CA PHE A 192 -0.65 -6.71 16.00
C PHE A 192 -1.87 -7.57 15.72
N HIS A 193 -3.02 -7.16 16.22
CA HIS A 193 -4.30 -7.66 15.75
C HIS A 193 -4.57 -7.12 14.35
N ILE A 194 -4.80 -8.01 13.41
CA ILE A 194 -5.07 -7.70 12.00
C ILE A 194 -6.55 -7.94 11.71
N ASP A 195 -7.28 -6.91 11.36
CA ASP A 195 -8.68 -7.03 10.96
C ASP A 195 -8.79 -7.15 9.43
N TRP A 196 -8.48 -8.32 8.89
CA TRP A 196 -8.64 -8.55 7.44
C TRP A 196 -10.10 -8.65 7.02
N LEU A 197 -11.02 -9.00 7.91
CA LEU A 197 -12.44 -9.12 7.57
C LEU A 197 -13.09 -7.75 7.29
N LYS A 198 -12.97 -6.81 8.23
CA LYS A 198 -13.67 -5.52 8.22
C LYS A 198 -12.73 -4.31 8.21
N GLY A 199 -11.42 -4.52 8.34
CA GLY A 199 -10.41 -3.46 8.33
C GLY A 199 -10.21 -2.86 6.94
N GLN A 200 -9.55 -1.72 6.90
CA GLN A 200 -9.21 -1.05 5.64
C GLN A 200 -8.20 -1.89 4.84
N LYS A 201 -8.28 -1.83 3.51
CA LYS A 201 -7.42 -2.59 2.59
C LYS A 201 -7.36 -4.07 3.01
N THR A 202 -6.17 -4.61 3.25
CA THR A 202 -5.93 -5.99 3.69
C THR A 202 -6.00 -6.18 5.20
N GLY A 203 -6.20 -5.10 5.99
CA GLY A 203 -6.33 -5.15 7.46
C GLY A 203 -5.24 -4.39 8.22
N PHE A 204 -4.07 -4.17 7.59
CA PHE A 204 -2.95 -3.44 8.16
C PHE A 204 -2.18 -2.67 7.08
N PHE A 205 -1.45 -1.62 7.46
CA PHE A 205 -0.64 -0.83 6.53
C PHE A 205 0.82 -1.31 6.55
N VAL A 206 1.09 -2.40 5.85
CA VAL A 206 2.42 -3.03 5.77
C VAL A 206 3.44 -2.08 5.13
N ASP A 207 2.98 -1.19 4.25
CA ASP A 207 3.80 -0.19 3.54
C ASP A 207 4.49 0.84 4.45
N GLN A 208 4.09 0.92 5.74
CA GLN A 208 4.71 1.81 6.72
C GLN A 208 5.71 1.14 7.66
N ARG A 209 6.03 -0.16 7.48
CA ARG A 209 6.90 -0.92 8.38
C ARG A 209 8.25 -0.23 8.66
N GLU A 210 8.98 0.13 7.60
CA GLU A 210 10.30 0.76 7.74
C GLU A 210 10.20 2.18 8.32
N ASN A 211 9.11 2.89 8.01
CA ASN A 211 8.87 4.22 8.54
C ASN A 211 8.52 4.18 10.04
N ARG A 212 7.79 3.13 10.49
CA ARG A 212 7.55 2.87 11.92
C ARG A 212 8.84 2.56 12.65
N HIS A 213 9.70 1.72 12.06
CA HIS A 213 11.00 1.40 12.64
C HIS A 213 11.91 2.63 12.72
N LEU A 214 11.93 3.47 11.70
CA LEU A 214 12.66 4.73 11.73
C LEU A 214 12.15 5.65 12.86
N LEU A 215 10.84 5.78 13.02
CA LEU A 215 10.24 6.58 14.10
C LEU A 215 10.65 6.07 15.49
N GLU A 216 10.73 4.76 15.68
CA GLU A 216 11.20 4.14 16.92
C GLU A 216 12.54 4.68 17.35
N THR A 217 13.49 4.85 16.41
CA THR A 217 14.85 5.37 16.70
C THR A 217 14.85 6.80 17.23
N TYR A 218 13.79 7.57 16.92
CA TYR A 218 13.63 8.95 17.39
C TYR A 218 12.79 9.08 18.66
N SER A 219 12.22 7.98 19.19
CA SER A 219 11.16 8.07 20.22
C SER A 219 11.67 8.20 21.66
N LYS A 220 12.91 7.78 21.95
CA LYS A 220 13.43 7.71 23.33
C LYS A 220 13.29 9.03 24.10
N GLY A 221 12.58 8.98 25.24
CA GLY A 221 12.37 10.12 26.15
C GLY A 221 11.45 11.22 25.60
N ARG A 222 10.82 11.03 24.44
CA ARG A 222 9.97 12.04 23.77
C ARG A 222 8.50 11.83 24.06
N SER A 223 7.74 12.94 24.04
CA SER A 223 6.29 12.91 23.89
C SER A 223 5.94 12.81 22.41
N VAL A 224 5.13 11.80 22.05
CA VAL A 224 4.77 11.45 20.67
C VAL A 224 3.29 11.68 20.42
N LEU A 225 2.94 12.29 19.29
CA LEU A 225 1.58 12.40 18.79
C LEU A 225 1.48 11.66 17.45
N ASN A 226 0.65 10.63 17.40
CA ASN A 226 0.34 9.86 16.20
C ASN A 226 -1.05 10.23 15.70
N MET A 227 -1.12 11.04 14.62
CA MET A 227 -2.36 11.45 13.98
C MET A 227 -2.73 10.49 12.86
N PHE A 228 -4.04 10.22 12.69
CA PHE A 228 -4.55 9.19 11.76
C PHE A 228 -3.98 7.81 12.10
N CYS A 229 -4.03 7.47 13.39
CA CYS A 229 -3.26 6.36 13.93
C CYS A 229 -3.74 4.98 13.45
N TYR A 230 -4.96 4.86 12.90
CA TYR A 230 -5.60 3.60 12.49
C TYR A 230 -5.49 2.55 13.60
N THR A 231 -4.71 1.50 13.43
CA THR A 231 -4.52 0.43 14.42
C THR A 231 -3.35 0.69 15.38
N GLY A 232 -2.81 1.90 15.40
CA GLY A 232 -1.76 2.32 16.34
C GLY A 232 -0.35 1.86 16.00
N GLY A 233 -0.08 1.45 14.76
CA GLY A 233 1.23 0.92 14.39
C GLY A 233 2.40 1.81 14.79
N PHE A 234 2.39 3.10 14.44
CA PHE A 234 3.42 4.06 14.87
C PHE A 234 3.49 4.23 16.40
N SER A 235 2.34 4.15 17.08
CA SER A 235 2.29 4.30 18.54
C SER A 235 2.95 3.13 19.27
N VAL A 236 2.72 1.90 18.82
CA VAL A 236 3.35 0.68 19.37
C VAL A 236 4.88 0.76 19.22
N TYR A 237 5.38 1.19 18.04
CA TYR A 237 6.82 1.39 17.82
C TYR A 237 7.38 2.54 18.66
N ALA A 238 6.65 3.64 18.84
CA ALA A 238 7.05 4.73 19.72
C ALA A 238 7.20 4.27 21.17
N MET A 239 6.26 3.45 21.66
CA MET A 239 6.31 2.86 23.01
C MET A 239 7.56 2.00 23.21
N ARG A 240 7.85 1.09 22.26
CA ARG A 240 9.06 0.24 22.30
C ARG A 240 10.33 1.08 22.21
N GLY A 241 10.32 2.15 21.42
CA GLY A 241 11.43 3.11 21.30
C GLY A 241 11.69 3.95 22.57
N GLY A 242 10.92 3.75 23.64
CA GLY A 242 11.09 4.43 24.93
C GLY A 242 10.51 5.84 24.98
N ALA A 243 9.44 6.11 24.24
CA ALA A 243 8.66 7.34 24.38
C ALA A 243 8.15 7.48 25.82
N LYS A 244 8.19 8.70 26.38
CA LYS A 244 7.68 8.99 27.73
C LYS A 244 6.16 9.20 27.77
N LEU A 245 5.57 9.54 26.62
CA LEU A 245 4.13 9.74 26.42
C LEU A 245 3.81 9.49 24.97
N VAL A 246 2.73 8.77 24.68
CA VAL A 246 2.23 8.53 23.33
C VAL A 246 0.73 8.84 23.28
N HIS A 247 0.35 9.76 22.43
CA HIS A 247 -1.04 10.04 22.12
C HIS A 247 -1.37 9.56 20.71
N SER A 248 -2.44 8.81 20.57
CA SER A 248 -2.99 8.32 19.29
C SER A 248 -4.31 9.00 19.00
N VAL A 249 -4.51 9.48 17.77
CA VAL A 249 -5.76 10.16 17.37
C VAL A 249 -6.25 9.57 16.05
N ASP A 250 -7.52 9.17 16.03
CA ASP A 250 -8.23 8.76 14.82
C ASP A 250 -9.73 9.09 14.98
N SER A 251 -10.39 9.39 13.88
CA SER A 251 -11.84 9.65 13.88
C SER A 251 -12.70 8.39 14.00
N SER A 252 -12.11 7.21 13.77
CA SER A 252 -12.79 5.91 13.83
C SER A 252 -12.69 5.30 15.22
N ALA A 253 -13.83 5.11 15.88
CA ALA A 253 -13.89 4.42 17.17
C ALA A 253 -13.32 2.99 17.11
N LYS A 254 -13.55 2.28 15.99
CA LYS A 254 -12.99 0.96 15.75
C LYS A 254 -11.45 0.99 15.64
N ALA A 255 -10.89 2.01 15.00
CA ALA A 255 -9.44 2.20 14.92
C ALA A 255 -8.84 2.45 16.31
N ILE A 256 -9.49 3.26 17.12
CA ILE A 256 -9.08 3.53 18.52
C ILE A 256 -9.15 2.27 19.38
N GLU A 257 -10.22 1.47 19.25
CA GLU A 257 -10.32 0.18 19.94
C GLU A 257 -9.16 -0.75 19.58
N LEU A 258 -8.85 -0.92 18.28
CA LEU A 258 -7.73 -1.72 17.81
C LEU A 258 -6.38 -1.16 18.26
N THR A 259 -6.22 0.15 18.28
CA THR A 259 -5.02 0.81 18.84
C THR A 259 -4.81 0.41 20.31
N ASN A 260 -5.84 0.52 21.14
CA ASN A 260 -5.76 0.16 22.55
C ASN A 260 -5.47 -1.35 22.74
N ARG A 261 -6.07 -2.23 21.93
CA ARG A 261 -5.78 -3.67 21.94
C ARG A 261 -4.32 -3.96 21.57
N ASN A 262 -3.78 -3.30 20.55
CA ASN A 262 -2.40 -3.48 20.11
C ASN A 262 -1.39 -2.95 21.12
N ILE A 263 -1.70 -1.85 21.79
CA ILE A 263 -0.88 -1.35 22.90
C ILE A 263 -0.90 -2.35 24.06
N ALA A 264 -2.08 -2.81 24.50
CA ALA A 264 -2.21 -3.77 25.61
C ALA A 264 -1.52 -5.11 25.29
N LEU A 265 -1.55 -5.55 24.03
CA LEU A 265 -0.91 -6.79 23.58
C LEU A 265 0.63 -6.76 23.74
N ASN A 266 1.25 -5.61 23.53
CA ASN A 266 2.71 -5.44 23.59
C ASN A 266 3.18 -4.85 24.93
N PHE A 267 2.37 -4.04 25.61
CA PHE A 267 2.72 -3.29 26.80
C PHE A 267 1.57 -3.34 27.82
N PRO A 268 1.28 -4.52 28.41
CA PRO A 268 0.18 -4.65 29.35
C PRO A 268 0.42 -3.80 30.60
N GLY A 269 -0.57 -2.96 30.94
CA GLY A 269 -0.54 -2.09 32.12
C GLY A 269 0.33 -0.85 31.99
N ASP A 270 0.84 -0.53 30.80
CA ASP A 270 1.66 0.66 30.57
C ASP A 270 0.77 1.91 30.37
N GLU A 271 0.90 2.87 31.26
CA GLU A 271 0.08 4.08 31.30
C GLU A 271 0.60 5.24 30.42
N ARG A 272 1.71 5.05 29.70
CA ARG A 272 2.29 6.09 28.83
C ARG A 272 1.45 6.41 27.60
N HIS A 273 0.45 5.58 27.28
CA HIS A 273 -0.39 5.73 26.08
C HIS A 273 -1.79 6.24 26.42
N ALA A 274 -2.30 7.15 25.57
CA ALA A 274 -3.71 7.54 25.54
C ALA A 274 -4.20 7.67 24.10
N ALA A 275 -5.42 7.18 23.82
CA ALA A 275 -6.04 7.24 22.50
C ALA A 275 -7.31 8.11 22.52
N PHE A 276 -7.51 8.87 21.43
CA PHE A 276 -8.60 9.84 21.30
C PHE A 276 -9.38 9.59 20.00
N CYS A 277 -10.68 9.35 20.12
CA CYS A 277 -11.58 9.25 18.98
C CYS A 277 -12.05 10.66 18.59
N GLU A 278 -11.30 11.34 17.73
CA GLU A 278 -11.58 12.72 17.36
C GLU A 278 -11.11 13.03 15.93
N ASP A 279 -11.72 14.01 15.27
CA ASP A 279 -11.22 14.56 14.02
C ASP A 279 -9.83 15.18 14.21
N ALA A 280 -8.91 14.86 13.28
CA ALA A 280 -7.52 15.28 13.38
C ALA A 280 -7.33 16.80 13.44
N PHE A 281 -8.08 17.56 12.62
CA PHE A 281 -7.97 19.01 12.60
C PHE A 281 -8.53 19.61 13.88
N LYS A 282 -9.67 19.09 14.35
CA LYS A 282 -10.29 19.54 15.60
C LYS A 282 -9.39 19.25 16.80
N PHE A 283 -8.79 18.05 16.88
CA PHE A 283 -7.84 17.71 17.92
C PHE A 283 -6.65 18.68 17.96
N LEU A 284 -6.05 18.96 16.79
CA LEU A 284 -4.93 19.91 16.69
C LEU A 284 -5.33 21.36 17.00
N ASP A 285 -6.61 21.72 16.86
CA ASP A 285 -7.10 23.06 17.19
C ASP A 285 -7.33 23.26 18.69
N VAL A 286 -7.93 22.27 19.36
CA VAL A 286 -8.33 22.41 20.76
C VAL A 286 -7.30 21.90 21.76
N ASN A 287 -6.36 21.06 21.34
CA ASN A 287 -5.33 20.51 22.22
C ASN A 287 -4.13 21.46 22.31
N ASP A 288 -3.94 22.08 23.46
CA ASP A 288 -2.84 23.02 23.70
C ASP A 288 -1.48 22.36 23.95
N LYS A 289 -1.43 21.02 24.08
CA LYS A 289 -0.17 20.30 24.29
C LYS A 289 0.73 20.41 23.07
N THR A 290 2.02 20.51 23.34
CA THR A 290 3.07 20.40 22.31
C THR A 290 3.84 19.10 22.50
N TYR A 291 4.38 18.56 21.40
CA TYR A 291 5.02 17.25 21.36
C TYR A 291 6.44 17.36 20.86
N ASP A 292 7.27 16.40 21.27
CA ASP A 292 8.67 16.29 20.82
C ASP A 292 8.77 15.55 19.47
N LEU A 293 7.75 14.71 19.13
CA LEU A 293 7.65 13.99 17.89
C LEU A 293 6.18 13.91 17.43
N ILE A 294 5.91 14.20 16.16
CA ILE A 294 4.55 14.13 15.58
C ILE A 294 4.58 13.31 14.30
N VAL A 295 3.56 12.47 14.11
CA VAL A 295 3.27 11.75 12.85
C VAL A 295 1.99 12.31 12.25
N LEU A 296 2.07 12.68 10.96
CA LEU A 296 0.93 13.07 10.13
C LEU A 296 0.86 12.11 8.94
N ASP A 297 0.02 11.07 9.05
CA ASP A 297 -0.18 10.06 8.00
C ASP A 297 -1.65 10.02 7.53
N PRO A 298 -2.12 11.10 6.89
CA PRO A 298 -3.52 11.23 6.49
C PRO A 298 -3.87 10.26 5.34
N PRO A 299 -5.15 9.91 5.17
CA PRO A 299 -5.62 9.25 3.97
C PRO A 299 -5.36 10.12 2.73
N ALA A 300 -5.37 9.49 1.55
CA ALA A 300 -5.12 10.19 0.29
C ALA A 300 -6.15 11.32 0.06
N PHE A 301 -5.70 12.57 0.06
CA PHE A 301 -6.57 13.73 -0.18
C PHE A 301 -6.97 13.91 -1.64
N ALA A 302 -6.27 13.25 -2.60
CA ALA A 302 -6.64 13.25 -4.01
C ALA A 302 -6.65 11.82 -4.56
N LYS A 303 -7.78 11.44 -5.18
CA LYS A 303 -7.94 10.17 -5.92
C LYS A 303 -7.91 10.40 -7.45
N HIS A 304 -8.05 11.64 -7.92
CA HIS A 304 -8.05 12.01 -9.33
C HIS A 304 -7.47 13.41 -9.54
N ARG A 305 -6.95 13.69 -10.74
CA ARG A 305 -6.22 14.93 -11.06
C ARG A 305 -6.98 16.22 -10.75
N ALA A 306 -8.31 16.23 -10.93
CA ALA A 306 -9.13 17.40 -10.62
C ALA A 306 -9.07 17.79 -9.12
N ALA A 307 -8.80 16.83 -8.21
CA ALA A 307 -8.70 17.09 -6.78
C ALA A 307 -7.30 17.58 -6.34
N LEU A 308 -6.29 17.58 -7.20
CA LEU A 308 -4.88 17.88 -6.84
C LEU A 308 -4.73 19.21 -6.09
N ARG A 309 -5.29 20.30 -6.62
CA ARG A 309 -5.18 21.62 -6.00
C ARG A 309 -5.74 21.67 -4.58
N ASN A 310 -6.89 21.03 -4.36
CA ASN A 310 -7.51 20.97 -3.03
C ASN A 310 -6.74 20.07 -2.08
N ALA A 311 -6.20 18.95 -2.58
CA ALA A 311 -5.34 18.06 -1.80
C ALA A 311 -4.08 18.78 -1.32
N LEU A 312 -3.40 19.55 -2.17
CA LEU A 312 -2.21 20.31 -1.79
C LEU A 312 -2.53 21.35 -0.70
N LYS A 313 -3.68 22.04 -0.79
CA LYS A 313 -4.15 22.91 0.28
C LYS A 313 -4.40 22.15 1.59
N GLY A 314 -4.98 20.93 1.50
CA GLY A 314 -5.20 20.05 2.66
C GLY A 314 -3.89 19.65 3.34
N TYR A 315 -2.90 19.22 2.56
CA TYR A 315 -1.56 18.91 3.08
C TYR A 315 -0.87 20.12 3.69
N THR A 316 -0.95 21.28 3.04
CA THR A 316 -0.39 22.52 3.61
C THR A 316 -1.04 22.83 4.96
N ARG A 317 -2.37 22.88 5.04
CA ARG A 317 -3.10 23.17 6.27
C ARG A 317 -2.76 22.20 7.40
N LEU A 318 -2.70 20.87 7.10
CA LEU A 318 -2.37 19.85 8.08
C LEU A 318 -0.95 20.05 8.63
N ASN A 319 0.02 20.28 7.74
CA ASN A 319 1.40 20.51 8.14
C ASN A 319 1.59 21.82 8.92
N VAL A 320 0.85 22.89 8.61
CA VAL A 320 0.85 24.13 9.44
C VAL A 320 0.49 23.78 10.88
N LYS A 321 -0.60 23.03 11.08
CA LYS A 321 -1.05 22.65 12.42
C LYS A 321 -0.05 21.75 13.15
N GLY A 322 0.54 20.78 12.45
CA GLY A 322 1.62 19.94 13.02
C GLY A 322 2.83 20.78 13.44
N LEU A 323 3.25 21.73 12.60
CA LEU A 323 4.38 22.63 12.86
C LEU A 323 4.10 23.64 14.02
N GLN A 324 2.85 23.95 14.28
CA GLN A 324 2.44 24.76 15.44
C GLN A 324 2.43 23.96 16.75
N ARG A 325 2.26 22.64 16.68
CA ARG A 325 2.17 21.74 17.85
C ARG A 325 3.48 21.02 18.15
N ILE A 326 4.49 21.11 17.28
CA ILE A 326 5.81 20.53 17.51
C ILE A 326 6.69 21.52 18.31
N LYS A 327 7.39 21.01 19.34
CA LYS A 327 8.35 21.81 20.10
C LYS A 327 9.56 22.19 19.24
N PRO A 328 10.26 23.28 19.56
CA PRO A 328 11.60 23.55 19.01
C PRO A 328 12.53 22.37 19.30
N GLY A 329 13.29 21.92 18.28
CA GLY A 329 14.12 20.70 18.36
C GLY A 329 13.33 19.40 18.15
N GLY A 330 12.02 19.48 17.84
CA GLY A 330 11.18 18.32 17.59
C GLY A 330 11.32 17.74 16.20
N ILE A 331 10.78 16.52 16.04
CA ILE A 331 10.81 15.76 14.78
C ILE A 331 9.39 15.56 14.26
N LEU A 332 9.14 15.95 13.01
CA LEU A 332 7.85 15.76 12.34
C LEU A 332 7.99 14.75 11.19
N PHE A 333 7.24 13.66 11.29
CA PHE A 333 7.01 12.71 10.19
C PHE A 333 5.73 13.12 9.47
N THR A 334 5.80 13.36 8.16
CA THR A 334 4.62 13.74 7.37
C THR A 334 4.59 12.97 6.06
N PHE A 335 3.40 12.46 5.70
CA PHE A 335 3.21 11.52 4.60
C PHE A 335 2.14 11.96 3.61
N SER A 336 2.23 11.40 2.40
CA SER A 336 1.17 11.36 1.40
C SER A 336 1.21 10.02 0.67
N CYS A 337 0.10 9.28 0.69
CA CYS A 337 -0.11 8.06 -0.10
C CYS A 337 -0.86 8.31 -1.42
N SER A 338 -1.07 9.57 -1.81
CA SER A 338 -1.78 9.92 -3.05
C SER A 338 -0.85 9.80 -4.26
N GLN A 339 -1.16 8.89 -5.19
CA GLN A 339 -0.42 8.71 -6.45
C GLN A 339 -0.33 10.00 -7.30
N ILE A 340 -1.39 10.83 -7.26
CA ILE A 340 -1.50 12.05 -8.07
C ILE A 340 -0.62 13.18 -7.53
N VAL A 341 -0.31 13.14 -6.24
CA VAL A 341 0.58 14.11 -5.60
C VAL A 341 2.02 13.63 -5.80
N THR A 342 2.78 14.34 -6.61
CA THR A 342 4.20 14.04 -6.83
C THR A 342 5.05 14.37 -5.60
N LYS A 343 6.27 13.83 -5.51
CA LYS A 343 7.24 14.16 -4.44
C LYS A 343 7.48 15.67 -4.36
N GLU A 344 7.63 16.31 -5.52
CA GLU A 344 7.84 17.75 -5.60
C GLU A 344 6.64 18.53 -5.09
N ASN A 345 5.43 18.17 -5.54
CA ASN A 345 4.20 18.82 -5.09
C ASN A 345 4.01 18.69 -3.57
N PHE A 346 4.28 17.50 -3.01
CA PHE A 346 4.20 17.29 -1.57
C PHE A 346 5.23 18.12 -0.81
N ARG A 347 6.49 18.13 -1.26
CA ARG A 347 7.56 18.95 -0.68
C ARG A 347 7.20 20.43 -0.71
N ASN A 348 6.65 20.94 -1.81
CA ASN A 348 6.22 22.32 -1.94
C ASN A 348 5.06 22.67 -1.00
N ALA A 349 4.13 21.74 -0.76
CA ALA A 349 3.06 21.92 0.23
C ALA A 349 3.63 22.04 1.65
N VAL A 350 4.59 21.19 2.01
CA VAL A 350 5.28 21.22 3.32
C VAL A 350 6.14 22.48 3.47
N PHE A 351 6.87 22.89 2.42
CA PHE A 351 7.59 24.16 2.40
C PHE A 351 6.66 25.35 2.67
N THR A 352 5.53 25.40 1.97
CA THR A 352 4.54 26.47 2.17
C THR A 352 4.00 26.46 3.63
N ALA A 353 3.80 25.26 4.19
CA ALA A 353 3.38 25.13 5.58
C ALA A 353 4.42 25.65 6.57
N ALA A 354 5.71 25.37 6.34
CA ALA A 354 6.80 25.85 7.18
C ALA A 354 6.88 27.39 7.19
N VAL A 355 6.73 28.02 6.01
CA VAL A 355 6.67 29.48 5.88
C VAL A 355 5.46 30.05 6.64
N GLN A 356 4.28 29.47 6.46
CA GLN A 356 3.06 29.95 7.15
C GLN A 356 3.10 29.76 8.67
N ALA A 357 3.74 28.69 9.14
CA ALA A 357 3.95 28.45 10.56
C ALA A 357 5.11 29.25 11.16
N ASN A 358 5.84 30.03 10.35
CA ASN A 358 7.05 30.75 10.71
C ASN A 358 8.08 29.88 11.44
N ARG A 359 8.35 28.67 10.91
CA ARG A 359 9.28 27.70 11.48
C ARG A 359 10.46 27.43 10.52
N LYS A 360 11.66 27.34 11.06
CA LYS A 360 12.83 26.83 10.32
C LYS A 360 12.80 25.31 10.36
N VAL A 361 12.93 24.69 9.21
CA VAL A 361 12.74 23.25 9.03
C VAL A 361 13.87 22.67 8.18
N ARG A 362 14.44 21.54 8.61
CA ARG A 362 15.42 20.75 7.84
C ARG A 362 14.86 19.37 7.55
N ILE A 363 15.03 18.89 6.34
CA ILE A 363 14.67 17.52 5.95
C ILE A 363 15.80 16.59 6.39
N LEU A 364 15.49 15.66 7.28
CA LEU A 364 16.41 14.61 7.72
C LEU A 364 16.37 13.40 6.80
N HIS A 365 15.14 12.96 6.44
CA HIS A 365 14.94 11.83 5.54
C HIS A 365 13.84 12.15 4.51
N GLN A 366 14.02 11.61 3.32
CA GLN A 366 12.99 11.42 2.30
C GLN A 366 12.66 9.94 2.30
N ILE A 367 11.42 9.60 2.62
CA ILE A 367 10.99 8.23 2.85
C ILE A 367 9.88 7.83 1.87
N HIS A 368 9.78 6.53 1.62
CA HIS A 368 8.90 5.93 0.62
C HIS A 368 8.42 4.56 1.09
N GLN A 369 7.71 3.84 0.22
CA GLN A 369 7.29 2.46 0.48
C GLN A 369 8.49 1.52 0.68
N PRO A 370 8.34 0.46 1.50
CA PRO A 370 9.42 -0.47 1.82
C PRO A 370 9.74 -1.43 0.65
N ALA A 371 10.80 -2.21 0.78
CA ALA A 371 11.32 -3.07 -0.28
C ALA A 371 10.34 -4.17 -0.74
N ASP A 372 9.42 -4.62 0.11
CA ASP A 372 8.36 -5.56 -0.27
C ASP A 372 7.20 -4.94 -1.06
N HIS A 373 7.27 -3.64 -1.32
CA HIS A 373 6.42 -2.91 -2.25
C HIS A 373 7.25 -2.44 -3.46
N PRO A 374 7.82 -3.38 -4.25
CA PRO A 374 8.77 -3.03 -5.30
C PRO A 374 8.10 -2.18 -6.39
N ILE A 375 8.89 -1.28 -6.96
CA ILE A 375 8.49 -0.49 -8.12
C ILE A 375 9.15 -1.14 -9.33
N ASN A 376 8.34 -1.53 -10.31
CA ASN A 376 8.87 -1.97 -11.59
C ASN A 376 9.56 -0.77 -12.27
N ILE A 377 10.84 -0.91 -12.61
CA ILE A 377 11.63 0.19 -13.22
C ILE A 377 11.02 0.71 -14.53
N TYR A 378 10.26 -0.13 -15.22
CA TYR A 378 9.54 0.22 -16.45
C TYR A 378 8.14 0.81 -16.20
N HIS A 379 7.71 0.88 -14.91
CA HIS A 379 6.40 1.37 -14.49
C HIS A 379 6.53 2.27 -13.26
N PRO A 380 7.01 3.51 -13.45
CA PRO A 380 7.24 4.45 -12.34
C PRO A 380 5.95 4.85 -11.62
N GLU A 381 4.78 4.63 -12.22
CA GLU A 381 3.47 4.84 -11.61
C GLU A 381 3.22 3.97 -10.38
N GLY A 382 4.02 2.92 -10.16
CA GLY A 382 4.00 2.11 -8.95
C GLY A 382 4.50 2.84 -7.70
N GLU A 383 5.13 4.00 -7.83
CA GLU A 383 5.56 4.82 -6.70
C GLU A 383 4.38 5.66 -6.17
N TYR A 384 3.94 5.41 -4.94
CA TYR A 384 2.78 6.10 -4.38
C TYR A 384 3.01 6.71 -3.00
N LEU A 385 3.79 6.07 -2.11
CA LEU A 385 4.06 6.58 -0.77
C LEU A 385 5.26 7.52 -0.80
N LYS A 386 5.09 8.69 -0.26
CA LYS A 386 6.14 9.69 -0.04
C LYS A 386 6.00 10.31 1.32
N GLY A 387 7.12 10.51 1.99
CA GLY A 387 7.16 11.15 3.28
C GLY A 387 8.43 11.97 3.48
N LEU A 388 8.35 12.87 4.44
CA LEU A 388 9.46 13.67 4.91
C LEU A 388 9.59 13.52 6.43
N VAL A 389 10.80 13.32 6.91
CA VAL A 389 11.14 13.46 8.32
C VAL A 389 11.84 14.79 8.50
N LEU A 390 11.29 15.64 9.32
CA LEU A 390 11.68 17.03 9.47
C LEU A 390 12.20 17.29 10.87
N TYR A 391 13.34 17.97 10.97
CA TYR A 391 13.77 18.63 12.22
C TYR A 391 13.23 20.05 12.21
N VAL A 392 12.59 20.47 13.31
CA VAL A 392 11.88 21.75 13.41
C VAL A 392 12.51 22.60 14.51
N GLU A 393 13.03 23.79 14.13
CA GLU A 393 13.59 24.78 15.05
C GLU A 393 12.53 25.73 15.60
#